data_4ce493842b0cd90155d83dfe6a3ae7c7
#
_entry.id   4ce493842b0cd90155d83dfe6a3ae7c7
#
_cell.length_a   1.000
_cell.length_b   1.000
_cell.length_c   1.000
_cell.angle_alpha   90.00
_cell.angle_beta   90.00
_cell.angle_gamma   90.00
#
_symmetry.space_group_name_H-M   'P 1'
#
loop_
_entity.id
_entity.type
_entity.pdbx_description
1 polymer ?
#
loop_
_entity_poly.entity_id
_entity_poly.type
_entity_poly.pdbx_seq_one_letter_code
_entity_poly.pdbx_strand_id
1 'polypeptide(L)'
;MKEMQKIKAIVKQIIFYLKIILSFFYTFLLYLKIVKPKIIVRMNGGISSQMHQYLLGRIFTEKGYIVAYDLTFYKYWAKDNNGHFERNFDILKAFPYLEFKQSNGIESMAYILRFADKTDYFDHEEEDVFLYNIKPPKFLGGYYHSPKEIWKDLFPKYFHVDPQILDNDSHSLYMEIEKNIHSVGIHIRRGDLAVHNNAYGRPADLDYFNKAILYICSKIENPFFYFFSDEPQWIEDELIEKLPIVDAQYKIVNKNGSDKGYMDLFLLANCSHLITSKGSFGKYGALLRDSKDKIVVLCDDPLEYGWKDRLQNPVYL
;
A
#
# COMPACT_ATOMS: atom_id res chain seq x y z
N MET A 1 -15.65 -36.82 2.69
CA MET A 1 -15.14 -35.48 2.34
C MET A 1 -16.25 -34.40 2.28
N LYS A 2 -17.36 -34.61 1.56
CA LYS A 2 -18.50 -33.65 1.46
C LYS A 2 -19.20 -33.39 2.82
N GLU A 3 -19.40 -34.40 3.66
CA GLU A 3 -20.05 -34.23 4.99
C GLU A 3 -19.17 -33.40 5.94
N MET A 4 -17.85 -33.65 5.95
CA MET A 4 -16.90 -32.88 6.77
C MET A 4 -16.82 -31.40 6.34
N GLN A 5 -16.99 -31.10 5.06
CA GLN A 5 -17.11 -29.72 4.55
C GLN A 5 -18.41 -29.06 5.01
N LYS A 6 -19.55 -29.79 4.99
CA LYS A 6 -20.82 -29.28 5.51
C LYS A 6 -20.75 -28.98 7.01
N ILE A 7 -20.18 -29.89 7.80
CA ILE A 7 -20.00 -29.68 9.26
C ILE A 7 -19.13 -28.44 9.51
N LYS A 8 -18.03 -28.28 8.78
CA LYS A 8 -17.17 -27.09 8.91
C LYS A 8 -17.92 -25.79 8.55
N ALA A 9 -18.78 -25.82 7.54
CA ALA A 9 -19.60 -24.67 7.16
C ALA A 9 -20.60 -24.30 8.25
N ILE A 10 -21.31 -25.28 8.82
CA ILE A 10 -22.26 -25.08 9.92
C ILE A 10 -21.55 -24.51 11.16
N VAL A 11 -20.41 -25.08 11.53
CA VAL A 11 -19.60 -24.59 12.68
C VAL A 11 -19.16 -23.14 12.45
N LYS A 12 -18.71 -22.78 11.25
CA LYS A 12 -18.37 -21.40 10.90
C LYS A 12 -19.56 -20.45 11.05
N GLN A 13 -20.73 -20.89 10.63
CA GLN A 13 -21.96 -20.11 10.73
C GLN A 13 -22.40 -19.91 12.19
N ILE A 14 -22.35 -20.94 13.01
CA ILE A 14 -22.59 -20.85 14.46
C ILE A 14 -21.64 -19.87 15.13
N ILE A 15 -20.34 -19.99 14.84
CA ILE A 15 -19.31 -19.06 15.37
C ILE A 15 -19.58 -17.62 14.94
N PHE A 16 -20.05 -17.41 13.71
CA PHE A 16 -20.42 -16.09 13.23
C PHE A 16 -21.56 -15.48 14.00
N TYR A 17 -22.66 -16.23 14.22
CA TYR A 17 -23.80 -15.76 15.03
C TYR A 17 -23.44 -15.52 16.50
N LEU A 18 -22.63 -16.40 17.09
CA LEU A 18 -22.11 -16.18 18.45
C LEU A 18 -21.30 -14.88 18.55
N LYS A 19 -20.47 -14.57 17.55
CA LYS A 19 -19.74 -13.30 17.51
C LYS A 19 -20.67 -12.10 17.43
N ILE A 20 -21.76 -12.19 16.67
CA ILE A 20 -22.77 -11.12 16.61
C ILE A 20 -23.37 -10.91 18.01
N ILE A 21 -23.83 -11.96 18.68
CA ILE A 21 -24.40 -11.85 20.04
C ILE A 21 -23.41 -11.26 21.02
N LEU A 22 -22.17 -11.76 21.04
CA LEU A 22 -21.12 -11.26 21.91
C LEU A 22 -20.72 -9.82 21.57
N SER A 23 -20.86 -9.39 20.31
CA SER A 23 -20.60 -8.01 19.91
C SER A 23 -21.64 -7.04 20.46
N PHE A 24 -22.91 -7.45 20.61
CA PHE A 24 -23.91 -6.65 21.30
C PHE A 24 -23.57 -6.45 22.77
N PHE A 25 -23.14 -7.54 23.44
CA PHE A 25 -22.71 -7.46 24.84
C PHE A 25 -21.47 -6.57 24.98
N TYR A 26 -20.50 -6.71 24.10
CA TYR A 26 -19.33 -5.82 24.07
C TYR A 26 -19.72 -4.34 23.89
N THR A 27 -20.67 -4.06 23.00
CA THR A 27 -21.20 -2.70 22.78
C THR A 27 -21.87 -2.17 24.05
N PHE A 28 -22.63 -3.01 24.77
CA PHE A 28 -23.24 -2.65 26.04
C PHE A 28 -22.16 -2.26 27.09
N LEU A 29 -21.07 -3.03 27.18
CA LEU A 29 -19.95 -2.71 28.07
C LEU A 29 -19.26 -1.38 27.70
N LEU A 30 -19.21 -1.04 26.43
CA LEU A 30 -18.72 0.27 25.96
C LEU A 30 -19.62 1.42 26.45
N TYR A 31 -20.95 1.27 26.32
CA TYR A 31 -21.91 2.28 26.81
C TYR A 31 -21.86 2.44 28.32
N LEU A 32 -21.62 1.38 29.07
CA LEU A 32 -21.40 1.43 30.51
C LEU A 32 -20.01 1.96 30.93
N LYS A 33 -19.16 2.29 29.94
CA LYS A 33 -17.75 2.75 30.14
C LYS A 33 -16.86 1.72 30.86
N ILE A 34 -17.26 0.45 30.91
CA ILE A 34 -16.46 -0.65 31.47
C ILE A 34 -15.28 -0.97 30.55
N VAL A 35 -15.52 -0.92 29.23
CA VAL A 35 -14.49 -1.05 28.21
C VAL A 35 -14.14 0.33 27.66
N LYS A 36 -12.85 0.62 27.53
CA LYS A 36 -12.39 1.89 26.95
C LYS A 36 -12.70 1.95 25.45
N PRO A 37 -13.28 3.06 24.97
CA PRO A 37 -13.55 3.24 23.57
C PRO A 37 -12.23 3.39 22.78
N LYS A 38 -12.24 2.91 21.54
CA LYS A 38 -11.09 2.89 20.61
C LYS A 38 -11.46 3.48 19.28
N ILE A 39 -10.43 3.75 18.47
CA ILE A 39 -10.56 3.86 17.02
C ILE A 39 -10.03 2.56 16.43
N ILE A 40 -10.83 1.90 15.60
CA ILE A 40 -10.42 0.70 14.88
C ILE A 40 -10.28 1.04 13.41
N VAL A 41 -9.09 0.82 12.86
CA VAL A 41 -8.78 1.04 11.44
C VAL A 41 -8.76 -0.31 10.73
N ARG A 42 -9.54 -0.43 9.65
CA ARG A 42 -9.50 -1.62 8.79
C ARG A 42 -8.19 -1.64 8.00
N MET A 43 -7.58 -2.82 7.95
CA MET A 43 -6.44 -3.10 7.09
C MET A 43 -6.91 -3.94 5.91
N ASN A 44 -6.64 -3.49 4.68
CA ASN A 44 -6.94 -4.19 3.42
C ASN A 44 -5.97 -3.79 2.31
N GLY A 45 -6.09 -4.43 1.15
CA GLY A 45 -5.25 -4.15 -0.01
C GLY A 45 -3.79 -4.62 0.12
N GLY A 46 -2.92 -4.11 -0.73
CA GLY A 46 -1.49 -4.40 -0.74
C GLY A 46 -0.69 -3.58 0.27
N ILE A 47 0.64 -3.74 0.25
CA ILE A 47 1.56 -3.13 1.23
C ILE A 47 1.40 -1.60 1.34
N SER A 48 1.26 -0.87 0.24
CA SER A 48 1.10 0.59 0.25
C SER A 48 -0.20 1.03 0.95
N SER A 49 -1.30 0.28 0.72
CA SER A 49 -2.57 0.52 1.42
C SER A 49 -2.43 0.27 2.91
N GLN A 50 -1.71 -0.79 3.29
CA GLN A 50 -1.45 -1.12 4.69
C GLN A 50 -0.61 -0.04 5.38
N MET A 51 0.41 0.48 4.70
CA MET A 51 1.21 1.62 5.20
C MET A 51 0.34 2.85 5.41
N HIS A 52 -0.52 3.18 4.46
CA HIS A 52 -1.47 4.28 4.57
C HIS A 52 -2.40 4.12 5.78
N GLN A 53 -3.03 2.96 5.91
CA GLN A 53 -3.97 2.65 6.99
C GLN A 53 -3.28 2.60 8.35
N TYR A 54 -2.04 2.14 8.40
CA TYR A 54 -1.23 2.20 9.61
C TYR A 54 -0.99 3.63 10.07
N LEU A 55 -0.56 4.52 9.15
CA LEU A 55 -0.38 5.95 9.47
C LEU A 55 -1.67 6.62 9.92
N LEU A 56 -2.80 6.30 9.28
CA LEU A 56 -4.11 6.79 9.72
C LEU A 56 -4.34 6.46 11.21
N GLY A 57 -4.06 5.23 11.62
CA GLY A 57 -4.14 4.84 13.03
C GLY A 57 -3.16 5.63 13.92
N ARG A 58 -1.94 5.88 13.42
CA ARG A 58 -0.93 6.66 14.18
C ARG A 58 -1.34 8.10 14.41
N ILE A 59 -2.03 8.75 13.45
CA ILE A 59 -2.62 10.08 13.65
C ILE A 59 -3.47 10.13 14.93
N PHE A 60 -4.31 9.14 15.15
CA PHE A 60 -5.17 9.06 16.33
C PHE A 60 -4.41 8.66 17.60
N THR A 61 -3.36 7.86 17.44
CA THR A 61 -2.47 7.54 18.59
C THR A 61 -1.75 8.79 19.10
N GLU A 62 -1.25 9.64 18.20
CA GLU A 62 -0.62 10.92 18.56
C GLU A 62 -1.61 11.88 19.25
N LYS A 63 -2.90 11.76 18.97
CA LYS A 63 -3.98 12.46 19.69
C LYS A 63 -4.32 11.85 21.06
N GLY A 64 -3.63 10.80 21.49
CA GLY A 64 -3.84 10.11 22.77
C GLY A 64 -5.00 9.10 22.76
N TYR A 65 -5.55 8.73 21.60
CA TYR A 65 -6.60 7.72 21.52
C TYR A 65 -6.03 6.30 21.50
N ILE A 66 -6.81 5.35 22.00
CA ILE A 66 -6.49 3.93 21.86
C ILE A 66 -6.86 3.51 20.45
N VAL A 67 -5.89 2.98 19.70
CA VAL A 67 -6.08 2.50 18.34
C VAL A 67 -5.87 0.99 18.27
N ALA A 68 -6.65 0.32 17.42
CA ALA A 68 -6.45 -1.06 17.04
C ALA A 68 -6.71 -1.23 15.53
N TYR A 69 -6.15 -2.31 14.95
CA TYR A 69 -6.27 -2.59 13.52
C TYR A 69 -7.10 -3.85 13.30
N ASP A 70 -8.06 -3.77 12.38
CA ASP A 70 -8.91 -4.88 12.00
C ASP A 70 -8.34 -5.62 10.79
N LEU A 71 -8.08 -6.93 10.94
CA LEU A 71 -7.54 -7.81 9.90
C LEU A 71 -8.60 -8.76 9.31
N THR A 72 -9.89 -8.46 9.45
CA THR A 72 -10.97 -9.33 8.96
C THR A 72 -10.90 -9.50 7.44
N PHE A 73 -10.44 -8.50 6.70
CA PHE A 73 -10.22 -8.60 5.26
C PHE A 73 -9.29 -9.77 4.91
N TYR A 74 -8.09 -9.83 5.48
CA TYR A 74 -7.12 -10.89 5.18
C TYR A 74 -7.56 -12.26 5.69
N LYS A 75 -8.37 -12.29 6.73
CA LYS A 75 -8.85 -13.55 7.32
C LYS A 75 -9.98 -14.20 6.51
N TYR A 76 -10.84 -13.41 5.88
CA TYR A 76 -12.08 -13.93 5.28
C TYR A 76 -12.16 -13.72 3.77
N TRP A 77 -11.52 -12.71 3.23
CA TRP A 77 -11.55 -12.38 1.80
C TRP A 77 -10.17 -12.47 1.18
N ALA A 78 -9.23 -11.68 1.64
CA ALA A 78 -7.84 -11.58 1.16
C ALA A 78 -7.71 -11.39 -0.36
N LYS A 79 -8.76 -10.88 -1.02
CA LYS A 79 -8.83 -10.74 -2.46
C LYS A 79 -9.49 -9.42 -2.84
N ASP A 80 -8.89 -8.74 -3.79
CA ASP A 80 -9.42 -7.53 -4.42
C ASP A 80 -10.07 -7.85 -5.78
N ASN A 81 -10.78 -6.88 -6.34
CA ASN A 81 -11.35 -6.91 -7.69
C ASN A 81 -12.13 -8.19 -7.97
N ASN A 82 -13.20 -8.44 -7.19
CA ASN A 82 -14.08 -9.59 -7.32
C ASN A 82 -13.38 -10.96 -7.18
N GLY A 83 -12.25 -10.99 -6.47
CA GLY A 83 -11.54 -12.22 -6.16
C GLY A 83 -10.40 -12.59 -7.11
N HIS A 84 -10.01 -11.69 -8.02
CA HIS A 84 -8.96 -11.96 -8.98
C HIS A 84 -7.54 -11.76 -8.41
N PHE A 85 -7.35 -10.83 -7.47
CA PHE A 85 -6.02 -10.50 -6.93
C PHE A 85 -5.92 -10.83 -5.46
N GLU A 86 -5.05 -11.77 -5.13
CA GLU A 86 -4.74 -12.12 -3.74
C GLU A 86 -3.92 -11.02 -3.06
N ARG A 87 -4.26 -10.75 -1.79
CA ARG A 87 -3.58 -9.75 -0.97
C ARG A 87 -3.10 -10.38 0.33
N ASN A 88 -1.85 -10.17 0.64
CA ASN A 88 -1.22 -10.65 1.86
C ASN A 88 -1.11 -9.51 2.88
N PHE A 89 -1.11 -9.87 4.15
CA PHE A 89 -0.80 -8.93 5.22
C PHE A 89 0.72 -8.88 5.40
N ASP A 90 1.36 -7.86 4.84
CA ASP A 90 2.81 -7.79 4.67
C ASP A 90 3.48 -6.69 5.50
N ILE A 91 2.72 -5.73 6.03
CA ILE A 91 3.30 -4.58 6.72
C ILE A 91 4.23 -4.97 7.88
N LEU A 92 3.89 -6.00 8.66
CA LEU A 92 4.73 -6.45 9.76
C LEU A 92 5.90 -7.35 9.31
N LYS A 93 5.86 -7.87 8.07
CA LYS A 93 7.02 -8.51 7.45
C LYS A 93 8.02 -7.46 6.98
N ALA A 94 7.49 -6.38 6.37
CA ALA A 94 8.29 -5.26 5.90
C ALA A 94 8.85 -4.40 7.04
N PHE A 95 8.07 -4.20 8.10
CA PHE A 95 8.39 -3.30 9.20
C PHE A 95 8.09 -3.99 10.55
N PRO A 96 8.91 -4.98 10.96
CA PRO A 96 8.64 -5.80 12.14
C PRO A 96 8.71 -5.04 13.48
N TYR A 97 9.30 -3.84 13.47
CA TYR A 97 9.41 -2.97 14.65
C TYR A 97 8.17 -2.11 14.92
N LEU A 98 7.15 -2.16 14.04
CA LEU A 98 5.94 -1.36 14.23
C LEU A 98 5.11 -1.85 15.42
N GLU A 99 4.69 -0.93 16.27
CA GLU A 99 3.70 -1.19 17.30
C GLU A 99 2.32 -1.44 16.66
N PHE A 100 1.88 -2.67 16.68
CA PHE A 100 0.65 -3.09 16.03
C PHE A 100 -0.28 -3.82 17.01
N LYS A 101 -1.43 -3.21 17.30
CA LYS A 101 -2.46 -3.82 18.13
C LYS A 101 -3.62 -4.29 17.27
N GLN A 102 -3.75 -5.60 17.11
CA GLN A 102 -4.86 -6.18 16.39
C GLN A 102 -6.14 -6.17 17.25
N SER A 103 -7.29 -5.80 16.67
CA SER A 103 -8.60 -6.00 17.28
C SER A 103 -9.01 -7.49 17.23
N ASN A 104 -9.69 -7.98 18.24
CA ASN A 104 -10.26 -9.33 18.19
C ASN A 104 -11.57 -9.35 17.39
N GLY A 105 -12.02 -10.56 17.01
CA GLY A 105 -13.17 -10.68 16.11
C GLY A 105 -14.52 -10.23 16.69
N ILE A 106 -14.71 -10.22 18.02
CA ILE A 106 -15.91 -9.71 18.68
C ILE A 106 -15.89 -8.18 18.67
N GLU A 107 -14.74 -7.62 19.01
CA GLU A 107 -14.46 -6.19 18.98
C GLU A 107 -14.64 -5.62 17.57
N SER A 108 -14.00 -6.23 16.54
CA SER A 108 -14.18 -5.84 15.15
C SER A 108 -15.66 -5.87 14.73
N MET A 109 -16.38 -6.93 15.07
CA MET A 109 -17.80 -7.06 14.75
C MET A 109 -18.65 -5.97 15.43
N ALA A 110 -18.40 -5.68 16.71
CA ALA A 110 -19.11 -4.63 17.43
C ALA A 110 -18.89 -3.25 16.77
N TYR A 111 -17.66 -2.95 16.39
CA TYR A 111 -17.31 -1.68 15.77
C TYR A 111 -17.82 -1.55 14.35
N ILE A 112 -17.75 -2.60 13.53
CA ILE A 112 -18.31 -2.61 12.17
C ILE A 112 -19.83 -2.37 12.21
N LEU A 113 -20.56 -3.04 13.12
CA LEU A 113 -22.01 -2.96 13.17
C LEU A 113 -22.55 -1.66 13.77
N ARG A 114 -21.79 -0.97 14.64
CA ARG A 114 -22.32 0.14 15.45
C ARG A 114 -21.59 1.47 15.26
N PHE A 115 -20.33 1.43 14.90
CA PHE A 115 -19.47 2.61 14.89
C PHE A 115 -18.74 2.81 13.56
N ALA A 116 -19.15 2.04 12.53
CA ALA A 116 -18.60 2.21 11.18
C ALA A 116 -18.97 3.60 10.63
N ASP A 117 -17.98 4.21 10.00
CA ASP A 117 -18.23 5.36 9.17
C ASP A 117 -18.98 4.90 7.92
N LYS A 118 -20.02 5.65 7.57
CA LYS A 118 -20.86 5.36 6.41
C LYS A 118 -20.46 6.16 5.18
N THR A 119 -19.48 7.06 5.34
CA THR A 119 -18.99 7.88 4.23
C THR A 119 -18.13 7.04 3.30
N ASP A 120 -18.38 7.20 2.02
CA ASP A 120 -17.76 6.43 0.96
C ASP A 120 -16.28 6.83 0.74
N TYR A 121 -15.56 5.93 0.14
CA TYR A 121 -14.10 5.87 -0.02
C TYR A 121 -13.45 7.03 -0.77
N PHE A 122 -14.20 7.86 -1.52
CA PHE A 122 -13.64 8.70 -2.57
C PHE A 122 -14.08 10.18 -2.56
N ASP A 123 -14.93 10.60 -1.63
CA ASP A 123 -15.60 11.91 -1.70
C ASP A 123 -15.05 12.98 -0.75
N HIS A 124 -13.79 12.95 -0.37
CA HIS A 124 -13.32 13.83 0.71
C HIS A 124 -12.23 14.80 0.25
N GLU A 125 -12.64 15.86 -0.46
CA GLU A 125 -11.79 17.05 -0.65
C GLU A 125 -11.67 17.91 0.64
N GLU A 126 -12.59 17.73 1.61
CA GLU A 126 -12.61 18.43 2.91
C GLU A 126 -12.05 17.62 4.10
N GLU A 127 -11.16 16.73 3.87
CA GLU A 127 -10.78 15.63 4.76
C GLU A 127 -10.05 16.00 6.03
N ASP A 128 -9.29 17.07 6.01
CA ASP A 128 -8.55 17.54 7.20
C ASP A 128 -9.49 17.83 8.36
N VAL A 129 -10.62 18.46 8.09
CA VAL A 129 -11.63 18.80 9.11
C VAL A 129 -12.30 17.52 9.64
N PHE A 130 -12.58 16.56 8.78
CA PHE A 130 -13.20 15.29 9.15
C PHE A 130 -12.30 14.50 10.10
N LEU A 131 -11.03 14.29 9.78
CA LEU A 131 -10.08 13.56 10.62
C LEU A 131 -9.84 14.25 11.98
N TYR A 132 -9.88 15.57 12.04
CA TYR A 132 -9.75 16.30 13.30
C TYR A 132 -10.93 16.10 14.22
N ASN A 133 -12.13 15.86 13.69
CA ASN A 133 -13.37 15.71 14.47
C ASN A 133 -13.67 14.27 14.89
N ILE A 134 -12.95 13.28 14.39
CA ILE A 134 -13.15 11.87 14.75
C ILE A 134 -12.78 11.64 16.22
N LYS A 135 -13.71 11.03 16.95
CA LYS A 135 -13.54 10.63 18.36
C LYS A 135 -13.95 9.16 18.53
N PRO A 136 -13.31 8.42 19.46
CA PRO A 136 -13.72 7.06 19.77
C PRO A 136 -15.09 7.02 20.51
N PRO A 137 -15.90 5.98 20.36
CA PRO A 137 -15.64 4.79 19.54
C PRO A 137 -15.92 5.02 18.05
N LYS A 138 -15.02 4.58 17.16
CA LYS A 138 -15.18 4.73 15.71
C LYS A 138 -14.50 3.57 14.97
N PHE A 139 -15.09 3.14 13.86
CA PHE A 139 -14.49 2.19 12.90
C PHE A 139 -14.24 2.91 11.57
N LEU A 140 -12.99 2.91 11.12
CA LEU A 140 -12.56 3.55 9.89
C LEU A 140 -12.27 2.46 8.85
N GLY A 141 -13.15 2.32 7.87
CA GLY A 141 -13.09 1.26 6.87
C GLY A 141 -12.59 1.71 5.50
N GLY A 142 -12.36 3.01 5.31
CA GLY A 142 -12.03 3.62 4.03
C GLY A 142 -10.57 4.01 3.87
N TYR A 143 -10.26 4.56 2.70
CA TYR A 143 -9.02 5.29 2.43
C TYR A 143 -9.28 6.77 2.71
N TYR A 144 -8.70 7.26 3.79
CA TYR A 144 -8.82 8.66 4.17
C TYR A 144 -7.55 9.39 3.73
N HIS A 145 -7.69 10.50 3.04
CA HIS A 145 -6.53 11.34 2.79
C HIS A 145 -6.06 11.94 4.12
N SER A 146 -4.80 12.01 4.31
CA SER A 146 -4.21 12.59 5.51
C SER A 146 -3.62 13.95 5.19
N PRO A 147 -3.68 14.92 6.12
CA PRO A 147 -3.02 16.20 5.95
C PRO A 147 -1.56 16.04 5.55
N LYS A 148 -1.08 16.87 4.62
CA LYS A 148 0.28 16.81 4.07
C LYS A 148 1.36 16.86 5.16
N GLU A 149 1.15 17.68 6.17
CA GLU A 149 2.05 17.88 7.30
C GLU A 149 2.21 16.57 8.09
N ILE A 150 1.10 15.87 8.33
CA ILE A 150 1.10 14.60 9.07
C ILE A 150 1.89 13.54 8.30
N TRP A 151 1.78 13.52 6.96
CA TRP A 151 2.55 12.59 6.15
C TRP A 151 4.04 12.85 6.21
N LYS A 152 4.47 14.14 6.10
CA LYS A 152 5.87 14.52 6.18
C LYS A 152 6.50 14.15 7.52
N ASP A 153 5.75 14.29 8.60
CA ASP A 153 6.26 14.04 9.96
C ASP A 153 6.17 12.55 10.33
N LEU A 154 5.04 11.90 10.06
CA LEU A 154 4.79 10.53 10.51
C LEU A 154 5.39 9.47 9.58
N PHE A 155 5.42 9.71 8.28
CA PHE A 155 5.92 8.71 7.35
C PHE A 155 7.37 8.32 7.64
N PRO A 156 8.34 9.25 7.71
CA PRO A 156 9.73 8.92 8.02
C PRO A 156 9.94 8.43 9.46
N LYS A 157 9.03 8.77 10.39
CA LYS A 157 9.07 8.28 11.77
C LYS A 157 8.77 6.79 11.86
N TYR A 158 7.87 6.28 11.02
CA TYR A 158 7.37 4.92 11.11
C TYR A 158 7.89 4.00 10.00
N PHE A 159 8.37 4.51 8.89
CA PHE A 159 8.79 3.68 7.78
C PHE A 159 10.20 4.00 7.33
N HIS A 160 11.05 3.02 7.44
CA HIS A 160 12.41 3.05 6.92
C HIS A 160 12.79 1.67 6.36
N VAL A 161 13.62 1.66 5.34
CA VAL A 161 14.10 0.43 4.71
C VAL A 161 15.12 -0.24 5.62
N ASP A 162 14.85 -1.47 6.03
CA ASP A 162 15.81 -2.33 6.69
C ASP A 162 16.23 -3.46 5.72
N PRO A 163 17.46 -3.41 5.14
CA PRO A 163 17.89 -4.44 4.20
C PRO A 163 18.10 -5.82 4.84
N GLN A 164 18.13 -5.92 6.17
CA GLN A 164 18.34 -7.21 6.87
C GLN A 164 17.13 -8.14 6.76
N ILE A 165 15.95 -7.61 6.42
CA ILE A 165 14.74 -8.44 6.22
C ILE A 165 14.66 -9.06 4.82
N LEU A 166 15.51 -8.63 3.90
CA LEU A 166 15.56 -9.17 2.54
C LEU A 166 16.16 -10.58 2.56
N ASP A 167 15.64 -11.46 1.71
CA ASP A 167 16.30 -12.74 1.45
C ASP A 167 17.63 -12.53 0.70
N ASN A 168 18.45 -13.58 0.62
CA ASN A 168 19.81 -13.47 0.06
C ASN A 168 19.83 -12.91 -1.36
N ASP A 169 18.87 -13.29 -2.20
CA ASP A 169 18.81 -12.83 -3.58
C ASP A 169 18.41 -11.36 -3.67
N SER A 170 17.36 -10.98 -2.93
CA SER A 170 16.91 -9.58 -2.85
C SER A 170 17.95 -8.70 -2.18
N HIS A 171 18.64 -9.19 -1.16
CA HIS A 171 19.74 -8.45 -0.51
C HIS A 171 20.92 -8.22 -1.49
N SER A 172 21.28 -9.24 -2.27
CA SER A 172 22.35 -9.09 -3.28
C SER A 172 21.99 -8.04 -4.33
N LEU A 173 20.73 -8.04 -4.81
CA LEU A 173 20.23 -7.04 -5.74
C LEU A 173 20.13 -5.65 -5.09
N TYR A 174 19.74 -5.57 -3.83
CA TYR A 174 19.73 -4.32 -3.08
C TYR A 174 21.12 -3.68 -3.04
N MET A 175 22.17 -4.46 -2.74
CA MET A 175 23.55 -4.00 -2.72
C MET A 175 24.09 -3.64 -4.13
N GLU A 176 23.63 -4.31 -5.17
CA GLU A 176 23.91 -3.96 -6.57
C GLU A 176 23.33 -2.58 -6.91
N ILE A 177 22.05 -2.36 -6.60
CA ILE A 177 21.35 -1.09 -6.84
C ILE A 177 22.02 0.05 -6.05
N GLU A 178 22.35 -0.18 -4.79
CA GLU A 178 22.97 0.83 -3.91
C GLU A 178 24.31 1.33 -4.42
N LYS A 179 25.10 0.47 -5.05
CA LYS A 179 26.38 0.83 -5.65
C LYS A 179 26.22 1.60 -6.96
N ASN A 180 25.08 1.53 -7.60
CA ASN A 180 24.82 2.19 -8.86
C ASN A 180 24.12 3.52 -8.63
N ILE A 181 24.90 4.61 -8.58
CA ILE A 181 24.39 5.97 -8.37
C ILE A 181 23.49 6.48 -9.50
N HIS A 182 23.51 5.83 -10.66
CA HIS A 182 22.66 6.13 -11.82
C HIS A 182 21.51 5.12 -11.96
N SER A 183 21.16 4.41 -10.88
CA SER A 183 20.07 3.45 -10.86
C SER A 183 18.70 4.14 -11.00
N VAL A 184 17.87 3.63 -11.89
CA VAL A 184 16.52 4.13 -12.15
C VAL A 184 15.53 2.97 -11.99
N GLY A 185 14.68 3.01 -10.98
CA GLY A 185 13.60 2.05 -10.81
C GLY A 185 12.40 2.42 -11.67
N ILE A 186 11.93 1.50 -12.50
CA ILE A 186 10.70 1.67 -13.29
C ILE A 186 9.62 0.76 -12.70
N HIS A 187 8.61 1.35 -12.07
CA HIS A 187 7.45 0.60 -11.56
C HIS A 187 6.33 0.58 -12.59
N ILE A 188 5.90 -0.60 -12.98
CA ILE A 188 4.82 -0.82 -13.96
C ILE A 188 3.71 -1.64 -13.32
N ARG A 189 2.59 -0.98 -12.99
CA ARG A 189 1.36 -1.65 -12.56
C ARG A 189 0.47 -1.88 -13.76
N ARG A 190 0.15 -3.12 -14.03
CA ARG A 190 -0.63 -3.53 -15.17
C ARG A 190 -1.80 -4.46 -14.79
N GLY A 191 -1.54 -5.56 -14.11
CA GLY A 191 -2.45 -6.67 -13.86
C GLY A 191 -3.92 -6.29 -13.65
N ASP A 192 -4.26 -5.71 -12.52
CA ASP A 192 -5.64 -5.29 -12.20
C ASP A 192 -6.14 -4.12 -13.07
N LEU A 193 -5.24 -3.25 -13.55
CA LEU A 193 -5.60 -2.12 -14.41
C LEU A 193 -5.87 -2.54 -15.86
N ALA A 194 -5.23 -3.61 -16.35
CA ALA A 194 -5.40 -4.09 -17.70
C ALA A 194 -6.71 -4.86 -17.91
N VAL A 195 -7.20 -5.52 -16.85
CA VAL A 195 -8.35 -6.45 -16.95
C VAL A 195 -9.69 -5.77 -16.67
N HIS A 196 -9.73 -4.73 -15.84
CA HIS A 196 -10.97 -4.10 -15.38
C HIS A 196 -10.93 -2.58 -15.47
N ASN A 197 -12.08 -1.98 -15.79
CA ASN A 197 -12.31 -0.56 -15.51
C ASN A 197 -12.34 -0.40 -13.98
N ASN A 198 -11.28 0.13 -13.41
CA ASN A 198 -11.22 0.41 -11.99
C ASN A 198 -11.08 1.92 -11.74
N ALA A 199 -11.22 2.32 -10.47
CA ALA A 199 -11.16 3.72 -10.06
C ALA A 199 -9.81 4.41 -10.35
N TYR A 200 -8.74 3.62 -10.59
CA TYR A 200 -7.41 4.13 -10.92
C TYR A 200 -7.16 4.26 -12.44
N GLY A 201 -8.19 4.02 -13.26
CA GLY A 201 -8.10 4.12 -14.72
C GLY A 201 -7.37 2.93 -15.37
N ARG A 202 -6.82 3.17 -16.56
CA ARG A 202 -6.04 2.18 -17.32
C ARG A 202 -4.57 2.21 -16.94
N PRO A 203 -3.79 1.15 -17.27
CA PRO A 203 -2.33 1.20 -17.15
C PRO A 203 -1.74 2.44 -17.84
N ALA A 204 -0.58 2.89 -17.39
CA ALA A 204 0.21 3.86 -18.13
C ALA A 204 0.60 3.27 -19.49
N ASP A 205 0.58 4.09 -20.53
CA ASP A 205 0.84 3.67 -21.90
C ASP A 205 2.33 3.76 -22.28
N LEU A 206 2.64 3.27 -23.48
CA LEU A 206 4.00 3.28 -24.01
C LEU A 206 4.55 4.70 -24.19
N ASP A 207 3.70 5.65 -24.55
CA ASP A 207 4.11 7.04 -24.76
C ASP A 207 4.60 7.69 -23.47
N TYR A 208 3.91 7.43 -22.37
CA TYR A 208 4.36 7.85 -21.03
C TYR A 208 5.75 7.28 -20.70
N PHE A 209 5.97 5.98 -20.86
CA PHE A 209 7.26 5.37 -20.52
C PHE A 209 8.38 5.89 -21.42
N ASN A 210 8.13 6.08 -22.71
CA ASN A 210 9.09 6.66 -23.64
C ASN A 210 9.50 8.07 -23.22
N LYS A 211 8.53 8.95 -22.93
CA LYS A 211 8.79 10.31 -22.46
C LYS A 211 9.57 10.30 -21.14
N ALA A 212 9.18 9.46 -20.20
CA ALA A 212 9.81 9.37 -18.89
C ALA A 212 11.28 8.88 -18.98
N ILE A 213 11.55 7.86 -19.80
CA ILE A 213 12.91 7.35 -20.03
C ILE A 213 13.78 8.41 -20.72
N LEU A 214 13.28 9.05 -21.79
CA LEU A 214 14.00 10.13 -22.47
C LEU A 214 14.27 11.31 -21.54
N TYR A 215 13.32 11.67 -20.68
CA TYR A 215 13.52 12.69 -19.68
C TYR A 215 14.66 12.32 -18.72
N ILE A 216 14.66 11.11 -18.16
CA ILE A 216 15.75 10.64 -17.29
C ILE A 216 17.09 10.66 -18.02
N CYS A 217 17.16 10.14 -19.25
CA CYS A 217 18.39 10.16 -20.07
C CYS A 217 18.90 11.58 -20.35
N SER A 218 18.02 12.58 -20.35
CA SER A 218 18.44 13.99 -20.49
C SER A 218 19.03 14.61 -19.22
N LYS A 219 18.84 13.96 -18.06
CA LYS A 219 19.26 14.45 -16.74
C LYS A 219 20.38 13.62 -16.13
N ILE A 220 20.41 12.33 -16.41
CA ILE A 220 21.32 11.35 -15.81
C ILE A 220 22.17 10.74 -16.92
N GLU A 221 23.47 10.81 -16.75
CA GLU A 221 24.42 10.19 -17.68
C GLU A 221 24.45 8.68 -17.48
N ASN A 222 24.30 7.92 -18.56
CA ASN A 222 24.33 6.45 -18.57
C ASN A 222 23.44 5.80 -17.50
N PRO A 223 22.12 6.09 -17.46
CA PRO A 223 21.22 5.50 -16.48
C PRO A 223 21.09 3.99 -16.69
N PHE A 224 20.97 3.24 -15.58
CA PHE A 224 20.67 1.80 -15.61
C PHE A 224 19.28 1.55 -15.03
N PHE A 225 18.42 0.88 -15.79
CA PHE A 225 17.01 0.73 -15.48
C PHE A 225 16.68 -0.62 -14.83
N TYR A 226 16.03 -0.59 -13.67
CA TYR A 226 15.50 -1.77 -12.98
C TYR A 226 13.98 -1.76 -13.10
N PHE A 227 13.42 -2.75 -13.78
CA PHE A 227 11.98 -2.88 -14.00
C PHE A 227 11.32 -3.72 -12.93
N PHE A 228 10.29 -3.18 -12.30
CA PHE A 228 9.45 -3.82 -11.29
C PHE A 228 8.00 -3.86 -11.77
N SER A 229 7.39 -5.03 -11.81
CA SER A 229 6.01 -5.20 -12.29
C SER A 229 5.33 -6.38 -11.63
N ASP A 230 4.00 -6.32 -11.56
CA ASP A 230 3.12 -7.46 -11.29
C ASP A 230 2.98 -8.42 -12.49
N GLU A 231 3.47 -8.03 -13.69
CA GLU A 231 3.54 -8.84 -14.91
C GLU A 231 4.93 -8.72 -15.57
N PRO A 232 6.00 -9.27 -14.96
CA PRO A 232 7.37 -9.11 -15.48
C PRO A 232 7.56 -9.78 -16.87
N GLN A 233 6.87 -10.89 -17.16
CA GLN A 233 6.93 -11.54 -18.47
C GLN A 233 6.39 -10.64 -19.58
N TRP A 234 5.32 -9.87 -19.32
CA TRP A 234 4.80 -8.92 -20.30
C TRP A 234 5.81 -7.81 -20.64
N ILE A 235 6.64 -7.40 -19.66
CA ILE A 235 7.72 -6.43 -19.94
C ILE A 235 8.71 -7.02 -20.96
N GLU A 236 9.13 -8.26 -20.74
CA GLU A 236 10.08 -8.97 -21.59
C GLU A 236 9.54 -9.19 -23.01
N ASP A 237 8.29 -9.65 -23.11
CA ASP A 237 7.69 -10.07 -24.39
C ASP A 237 7.15 -8.87 -25.20
N GLU A 238 6.66 -7.81 -24.54
CA GLU A 238 5.84 -6.81 -25.22
C GLU A 238 6.33 -5.37 -25.09
N LEU A 239 7.07 -5.04 -24.04
CA LEU A 239 7.40 -3.65 -23.74
C LEU A 239 8.83 -3.29 -24.10
N ILE A 240 9.79 -4.10 -23.69
CA ILE A 240 11.21 -3.74 -23.67
C ILE A 240 11.75 -3.34 -25.05
N GLU A 241 11.38 -4.06 -26.10
CA GLU A 241 11.81 -3.78 -27.49
C GLU A 241 11.28 -2.44 -28.04
N LYS A 242 10.22 -1.89 -27.40
CA LYS A 242 9.57 -0.65 -27.82
C LYS A 242 10.08 0.58 -27.05
N LEU A 243 10.93 0.36 -26.05
CA LEU A 243 11.48 1.43 -25.22
C LEU A 243 12.83 1.94 -25.79
N PRO A 244 13.17 3.21 -25.59
CA PRO A 244 14.42 3.79 -26.05
C PRO A 244 15.60 3.43 -25.11
N ILE A 245 15.81 2.13 -24.87
CA ILE A 245 16.83 1.57 -23.98
C ILE A 245 17.69 0.57 -24.74
N VAL A 246 19.00 0.57 -24.51
CA VAL A 246 19.94 -0.42 -25.05
C VAL A 246 20.01 -1.64 -24.12
N ASP A 247 20.18 -2.84 -24.66
CA ASP A 247 20.13 -4.12 -23.91
C ASP A 247 21.05 -4.17 -22.67
N ALA A 248 22.19 -3.52 -22.71
CA ALA A 248 23.13 -3.51 -21.58
C ALA A 248 22.74 -2.56 -20.43
N GLN A 249 21.65 -1.80 -20.57
CA GLN A 249 21.26 -0.75 -19.62
C GLN A 249 20.05 -1.08 -18.77
N TYR A 250 19.58 -2.34 -18.76
CA TYR A 250 18.43 -2.67 -17.95
C TYR A 250 18.48 -4.08 -17.33
N LYS A 251 17.63 -4.26 -16.33
CA LYS A 251 17.36 -5.53 -15.65
C LYS A 251 15.89 -5.64 -15.27
N ILE A 252 15.24 -6.74 -15.62
CA ILE A 252 13.88 -7.03 -15.17
C ILE A 252 13.95 -7.77 -13.83
N VAL A 253 13.32 -7.22 -12.81
CA VAL A 253 13.24 -7.82 -11.46
C VAL A 253 12.03 -8.74 -11.43
N ASN A 254 12.24 -10.06 -11.43
CA ASN A 254 11.20 -11.08 -11.53
C ASN A 254 11.31 -12.19 -10.46
N LYS A 255 12.08 -11.94 -9.39
CA LYS A 255 12.39 -12.96 -8.37
C LYS A 255 11.35 -13.05 -7.26
N ASN A 256 10.64 -11.96 -6.97
CA ASN A 256 9.69 -11.88 -5.87
C ASN A 256 8.27 -12.13 -6.39
N GLY A 257 7.57 -13.08 -5.80
CA GLY A 257 6.15 -13.30 -6.05
C GLY A 257 5.26 -12.31 -5.29
N SER A 258 3.95 -12.42 -5.47
CA SER A 258 2.96 -11.55 -4.82
C SER A 258 3.00 -11.59 -3.28
N ASP A 259 3.57 -12.63 -2.69
CA ASP A 259 3.77 -12.81 -1.25
C ASP A 259 5.01 -12.10 -0.69
N LYS A 260 5.88 -11.60 -1.58
CA LYS A 260 7.13 -10.89 -1.27
C LYS A 260 7.19 -9.48 -1.86
N GLY A 261 6.06 -8.91 -2.27
CA GLY A 261 6.01 -7.58 -2.89
C GLY A 261 6.64 -6.47 -2.03
N TYR A 262 6.73 -6.64 -0.71
CA TYR A 262 7.44 -5.69 0.17
C TYR A 262 8.97 -5.67 -0.10
N MET A 263 9.56 -6.76 -0.56
CA MET A 263 10.97 -6.79 -0.95
C MET A 263 11.19 -5.94 -2.22
N ASP A 264 10.30 -6.05 -3.22
CA ASP A 264 10.34 -5.20 -4.41
C ASP A 264 10.15 -3.72 -4.07
N LEU A 265 9.32 -3.40 -3.08
CA LEU A 265 9.16 -2.04 -2.57
C LEU A 265 10.50 -1.49 -2.04
N PHE A 266 11.28 -2.30 -1.32
CA PHE A 266 12.56 -1.89 -0.78
C PHE A 266 13.65 -1.77 -1.84
N LEU A 267 13.66 -2.68 -2.82
CA LEU A 267 14.56 -2.59 -3.97
C LEU A 267 14.27 -1.33 -4.79
N LEU A 268 13.00 -1.08 -5.08
CA LEU A 268 12.55 0.12 -5.79
C LEU A 268 12.93 1.41 -5.02
N ALA A 269 12.71 1.43 -3.71
CA ALA A 269 13.07 2.56 -2.87
C ALA A 269 14.57 2.87 -2.92
N ASN A 270 15.41 1.83 -3.09
CA ASN A 270 16.86 1.94 -3.11
C ASN A 270 17.42 2.52 -4.43
N CYS A 271 16.62 2.53 -5.51
CA CYS A 271 17.04 3.18 -6.76
C CYS A 271 17.21 4.69 -6.56
N SER A 272 18.23 5.27 -7.22
CA SER A 272 18.56 6.71 -7.14
C SER A 272 17.44 7.58 -7.69
N HIS A 273 16.78 7.15 -8.77
CA HIS A 273 15.66 7.82 -9.41
C HIS A 273 14.54 6.84 -9.71
N LEU A 274 13.31 7.34 -9.91
CA LEU A 274 12.15 6.50 -10.17
C LEU A 274 11.30 7.01 -11.33
N ILE A 275 10.77 6.08 -12.12
CA ILE A 275 9.65 6.26 -13.02
C ILE A 275 8.50 5.44 -12.46
N THR A 276 7.37 6.04 -12.11
CA THR A 276 6.26 5.33 -11.49
C THR A 276 5.01 5.37 -12.36
N SER A 277 4.43 4.21 -12.59
CA SER A 277 3.09 4.13 -13.19
C SER A 277 1.99 4.48 -12.19
N LYS A 278 0.74 4.34 -12.59
CA LYS A 278 -0.43 4.60 -11.74
C LYS A 278 -0.49 3.71 -10.49
N GLY A 279 -1.18 4.19 -9.48
CA GLY A 279 -1.31 3.53 -8.18
C GLY A 279 -0.20 3.91 -7.19
N SER A 280 -0.33 3.47 -5.95
CA SER A 280 0.48 3.98 -4.83
C SER A 280 1.83 3.29 -4.62
N PHE A 281 2.04 2.07 -5.13
CA PHE A 281 3.23 1.27 -4.81
C PHE A 281 4.55 2.00 -5.15
N GLY A 282 4.70 2.47 -6.40
CA GLY A 282 5.91 3.20 -6.80
C GLY A 282 6.14 4.49 -6.01
N LYS A 283 5.05 5.20 -5.67
CA LYS A 283 5.12 6.44 -4.88
C LYS A 283 5.54 6.19 -3.43
N TYR A 284 5.08 5.09 -2.83
CA TYR A 284 5.54 4.68 -1.49
C TYR A 284 6.99 4.24 -1.52
N GLY A 285 7.42 3.57 -2.60
CA GLY A 285 8.85 3.31 -2.84
C GLY A 285 9.67 4.61 -2.91
N ALA A 286 9.15 5.63 -3.60
CA ALA A 286 9.78 6.94 -3.64
C ALA A 286 9.90 7.59 -2.25
N LEU A 287 8.80 7.59 -1.46
CA LEU A 287 8.75 8.20 -0.13
C LEU A 287 9.71 7.53 0.88
N LEU A 288 9.94 6.22 0.77
CA LEU A 288 10.82 5.50 1.70
C LEU A 288 12.28 6.00 1.68
N ARG A 289 12.73 6.55 0.57
CA ARG A 289 14.04 7.19 0.40
C ARG A 289 13.92 8.45 -0.45
N ASP A 290 13.06 9.37 -0.04
CA ASP A 290 12.83 10.62 -0.74
C ASP A 290 13.97 11.63 -0.46
N SER A 291 14.41 12.33 -1.50
CA SER A 291 15.42 13.39 -1.40
C SER A 291 15.27 14.40 -2.54
N LYS A 292 15.89 15.56 -2.39
CA LYS A 292 15.91 16.62 -3.42
C LYS A 292 16.61 16.18 -4.71
N ASP A 293 17.55 15.25 -4.61
CA ASP A 293 18.31 14.74 -5.76
C ASP A 293 17.61 13.59 -6.48
N LYS A 294 16.62 12.95 -5.82
CA LYS A 294 15.86 11.85 -6.39
C LYS A 294 14.76 12.38 -7.31
N ILE A 295 14.92 12.23 -8.61
CA ILE A 295 13.88 12.52 -9.59
C ILE A 295 12.82 11.41 -9.51
N VAL A 296 11.55 11.78 -9.36
CA VAL A 296 10.42 10.86 -9.37
C VAL A 296 9.46 11.26 -10.48
N VAL A 297 9.45 10.51 -11.58
CA VAL A 297 8.55 10.74 -12.72
C VAL A 297 7.21 10.07 -12.44
N LEU A 298 6.13 10.84 -12.64
CA LEU A 298 4.73 10.46 -12.43
C LEU A 298 3.93 10.69 -13.70
N CYS A 299 2.86 9.91 -13.88
CA CYS A 299 1.90 10.19 -14.97
C CYS A 299 1.23 11.55 -14.74
N ASP A 300 1.10 12.34 -15.81
CA ASP A 300 0.29 13.58 -15.81
C ASP A 300 -1.21 13.21 -15.85
N ASP A 301 -1.73 12.82 -14.69
CA ASP A 301 -3.10 12.36 -14.47
C ASP A 301 -3.64 13.01 -13.18
N PRO A 302 -4.87 13.57 -13.20
CA PRO A 302 -5.46 14.18 -12.00
C PRO A 302 -5.44 13.31 -10.75
N LEU A 303 -5.57 11.98 -10.89
CA LEU A 303 -5.49 11.03 -9.79
C LEU A 303 -4.11 10.96 -9.13
N GLU A 304 -3.07 11.47 -9.81
CA GLU A 304 -1.69 11.46 -9.34
C GLU A 304 -1.24 12.81 -8.74
N TYR A 305 -2.00 13.89 -8.93
CA TYR A 305 -1.57 15.25 -8.52
C TYR A 305 -1.41 15.41 -7.00
N GLY A 306 -2.10 14.62 -6.20
CA GLY A 306 -1.93 14.62 -4.74
C GLY A 306 -0.51 14.28 -4.26
N TRP A 307 0.36 13.75 -5.13
CA TRP A 307 1.75 13.42 -4.79
C TRP A 307 2.70 14.62 -4.91
N LYS A 308 2.30 15.70 -5.59
CA LYS A 308 3.09 16.91 -5.77
C LYS A 308 3.64 17.48 -4.47
N ASP A 309 2.82 17.47 -3.44
CA ASP A 309 3.16 18.05 -2.15
C ASP A 309 3.75 17.03 -1.16
N ARG A 310 3.83 15.76 -1.56
CA ARG A 310 4.35 14.67 -0.70
C ARG A 310 5.78 14.27 -1.06
N LEU A 311 6.20 14.45 -2.32
CA LEU A 311 7.54 14.14 -2.83
C LEU A 311 8.37 15.43 -2.97
N GLN A 312 9.69 15.31 -2.84
CA GLN A 312 10.59 16.48 -2.89
C GLN A 312 10.87 16.94 -4.32
N ASN A 313 10.97 16.01 -5.27
CA ASN A 313 11.30 16.33 -6.67
C ASN A 313 10.41 15.53 -7.67
N PRO A 314 9.08 15.72 -7.64
CA PRO A 314 8.16 15.07 -8.59
C PRO A 314 8.16 15.78 -9.95
N VAL A 315 8.11 14.97 -11.01
CA VAL A 315 8.00 15.43 -12.40
C VAL A 315 6.81 14.74 -13.05
N TYR A 316 5.88 15.50 -13.61
CA TYR A 316 4.69 14.97 -14.29
C TYR A 316 4.89 15.00 -15.81
N LEU A 317 4.65 13.85 -16.47
CA LEU A 317 4.82 13.68 -17.91
C LEU A 317 3.64 12.93 -18.53
#